data_618f354c645240c897e6548c11e1441a
#
_entry.id   618f354c645240c897e6548c11e1441a
#
_cell.length_a   1.000
_cell.length_b   1.000
_cell.length_c   1.000
_cell.angle_alpha   90.00
_cell.angle_beta   90.00
_cell.angle_gamma   90.00
#
_symmetry.space_group_name_H-M   'P 1'
#
loop_
_entity.id
_entity.type
_entity.pdbx_description
1 polymer ?
#
loop_
_entity_poly.entity_id
_entity_poly.type
_entity_poly.pdbx_seq_one_letter_code
_entity_poly.pdbx_strand_id
1 'polypeptide(L)'
;MNYVDIAIIAIIAFFALIGLWKGFGKTFIKLFCFALAVFATWLLADTAVNWVLSAGFVRNFIVGDQFSLYSLYYNSFGEEILNANAATQLSGAMGLYINPMIERFTAMGGPTSYGITYAQFIAVNLSVNTLSIVLCVLIYAVVRIVAIIIAWILKKIIVRGEVKVWSRFVGFVFGAARGALAVAVILIISTIIYPLGFSQPYTQTVGEGIIGNFAAKYTYQAFDAAIYGGENVEKTEKLLESAGFTKGTYPSQEEMALNEKKTNAVNELTAYRDAKDNSLYSEAGKANLDAAKNAGIEKINAATDEAGITAALTEAKANIDAVMTAQQEQELADAKTAAKAELQSLRNSLIGEGSEYVEAESDYSQSKFDAIKLAHLEGNEAIDKAANVTAVADALSSAKTKMQSVPKKIHESAMETLQ
;
A
#
# COMPACT_ATOMS: atom_id res chain seq x y z
N MET A 1 3.49 -37.75 -13.05
CA MET A 1 4.22 -37.13 -14.18
C MET A 1 3.21 -36.30 -14.97
N ASN A 2 3.50 -35.04 -15.15
CA ASN A 2 2.70 -34.13 -15.95
C ASN A 2 3.39 -33.84 -17.32
N TYR A 3 2.79 -33.02 -18.17
CA TYR A 3 3.34 -32.72 -19.51
C TYR A 3 4.70 -32.02 -19.44
N VAL A 4 5.03 -31.31 -18.37
CA VAL A 4 6.34 -30.67 -18.17
C VAL A 4 7.42 -31.72 -17.86
N ASP A 5 7.11 -32.71 -17.03
CA ASP A 5 8.02 -33.84 -16.79
C ASP A 5 8.39 -34.56 -18.11
N ILE A 6 7.38 -34.78 -18.96
CA ILE A 6 7.57 -35.40 -20.27
C ILE A 6 8.45 -34.52 -21.17
N ALA A 7 8.23 -33.19 -21.17
CA ALA A 7 9.04 -32.26 -21.94
C ALA A 7 10.50 -32.25 -21.48
N ILE A 8 10.74 -32.26 -20.15
CA ILE A 8 12.09 -32.33 -19.57
C ILE A 8 12.80 -33.60 -20.00
N ILE A 9 12.13 -34.78 -19.90
CA ILE A 9 12.70 -36.06 -20.34
C ILE A 9 13.00 -36.01 -21.84
N ALA A 10 12.08 -35.49 -22.64
CA ALA A 10 12.25 -35.40 -24.11
C ALA A 10 13.46 -34.53 -24.49
N ILE A 11 13.67 -33.39 -23.82
CA ILE A 11 14.85 -32.54 -24.02
C ILE A 11 16.14 -33.28 -23.67
N ILE A 12 16.19 -33.93 -22.51
CA ILE A 12 17.38 -34.70 -22.06
C ILE A 12 17.65 -35.85 -23.03
N ALA A 13 16.63 -36.63 -23.42
CA ALA A 13 16.76 -37.72 -24.36
C ALA A 13 17.24 -37.25 -25.76
N PHE A 14 16.71 -36.15 -26.24
CA PHE A 14 17.14 -35.55 -27.53
C PHE A 14 18.65 -35.22 -27.52
N PHE A 15 19.12 -34.56 -26.50
CA PHE A 15 20.56 -34.26 -26.37
C PHE A 15 21.42 -35.52 -26.15
N ALA A 16 20.90 -36.51 -25.45
CA ALA A 16 21.56 -37.83 -25.26
C ALA A 16 21.73 -38.57 -26.60
N LEU A 17 20.67 -38.61 -27.43
CA LEU A 17 20.75 -39.21 -28.78
C LEU A 17 21.74 -38.49 -29.69
N ILE A 18 21.77 -37.16 -29.65
CA ILE A 18 22.78 -36.38 -30.38
C ILE A 18 24.18 -36.74 -29.90
N GLY A 19 24.37 -36.95 -28.60
CA GLY A 19 25.63 -37.38 -28.01
C GLY A 19 26.06 -38.78 -28.49
N LEU A 20 25.12 -39.72 -28.54
CA LEU A 20 25.31 -41.05 -29.07
C LEU A 20 25.79 -41.05 -30.55
N TRP A 21 25.15 -40.19 -31.37
CA TRP A 21 25.52 -40.10 -32.79
C TRP A 21 26.90 -39.48 -33.00
N LYS A 22 27.25 -38.43 -32.23
CA LYS A 22 28.51 -37.68 -32.39
C LYS A 22 29.70 -38.31 -31.76
N GLY A 23 29.47 -39.27 -30.84
CA GLY A 23 30.50 -39.96 -30.06
C GLY A 23 31.20 -39.06 -29.02
N PHE A 24 31.99 -39.68 -28.16
CA PHE A 24 32.62 -39.03 -26.99
C PHE A 24 33.46 -37.80 -27.35
N GLY A 25 34.42 -37.93 -28.25
CA GLY A 25 35.38 -36.83 -28.50
C GLY A 25 34.73 -35.52 -28.94
N LYS A 26 33.78 -35.59 -29.87
CA LYS A 26 33.05 -34.40 -30.34
C LYS A 26 32.05 -33.85 -29.32
N THR A 27 31.44 -34.75 -28.54
CA THR A 27 30.44 -34.37 -27.48
C THR A 27 31.17 -33.81 -26.28
N PHE A 28 32.29 -34.44 -25.87
CA PHE A 28 33.11 -33.98 -24.76
C PHE A 28 33.68 -32.60 -24.97
N ILE A 29 34.31 -32.32 -26.14
CA ILE A 29 34.84 -30.97 -26.44
C ILE A 29 33.72 -29.91 -26.34
N LYS A 30 32.54 -30.23 -26.88
CA LYS A 30 31.40 -29.28 -26.82
C LYS A 30 30.89 -29.07 -25.40
N LEU A 31 30.79 -30.15 -24.61
CA LEU A 31 30.39 -30.06 -23.19
C LEU A 31 31.45 -29.34 -22.37
N PHE A 32 32.74 -29.67 -22.59
CA PHE A 32 33.85 -29.02 -21.90
C PHE A 32 33.89 -27.52 -22.17
N CYS A 33 33.78 -27.09 -23.44
CA CYS A 33 33.73 -25.68 -23.80
C CYS A 33 32.45 -24.99 -23.29
N PHE A 34 31.33 -25.72 -23.21
CA PHE A 34 30.10 -25.21 -22.59
C PHE A 34 30.29 -25.05 -21.07
N ALA A 35 30.81 -26.09 -20.39
CA ALA A 35 31.05 -26.02 -18.96
C ALA A 35 32.07 -24.95 -18.59
N LEU A 36 33.13 -24.80 -19.40
CA LEU A 36 34.14 -23.74 -19.24
C LEU A 36 33.50 -22.36 -19.37
N ALA A 37 32.62 -22.17 -20.36
CA ALA A 37 31.90 -20.90 -20.54
C ALA A 37 30.95 -20.60 -19.37
N VAL A 38 30.21 -21.61 -18.89
CA VAL A 38 29.33 -21.48 -17.70
C VAL A 38 30.17 -21.16 -16.45
N PHE A 39 31.26 -21.87 -16.23
CA PHE A 39 32.18 -21.68 -15.10
C PHE A 39 32.81 -20.27 -15.12
N ALA A 40 33.30 -19.81 -16.29
CA ALA A 40 33.84 -18.46 -16.42
C ALA A 40 32.77 -17.39 -16.19
N THR A 41 31.52 -17.63 -16.66
CA THR A 41 30.39 -16.72 -16.40
C THR A 41 30.05 -16.70 -14.92
N TRP A 42 30.07 -17.87 -14.24
CA TRP A 42 29.84 -17.96 -12.81
C TRP A 42 30.90 -17.21 -12.00
N LEU A 43 32.17 -17.32 -12.35
CA LEU A 43 33.25 -16.56 -11.71
C LEU A 43 33.09 -15.05 -11.87
N LEU A 44 32.51 -14.59 -13.00
CA LEU A 44 32.28 -13.19 -13.27
C LEU A 44 30.92 -12.70 -12.76
N ALA A 45 30.02 -13.60 -12.36
CA ALA A 45 28.66 -13.26 -11.95
C ALA A 45 28.64 -12.27 -10.77
N ASP A 46 29.49 -12.51 -9.77
CA ASP A 46 29.59 -11.62 -8.59
C ASP A 46 30.05 -10.20 -8.96
N THR A 47 31.04 -10.11 -9.83
CA THR A 47 31.52 -8.82 -10.38
C THR A 47 30.43 -8.14 -11.20
N ALA A 48 29.66 -8.91 -11.99
CA ALA A 48 28.56 -8.40 -12.79
C ALA A 48 27.43 -7.84 -11.90
N VAL A 49 27.04 -8.57 -10.86
CA VAL A 49 26.02 -8.11 -9.90
C VAL A 49 26.48 -6.83 -9.18
N ASN A 50 27.72 -6.81 -8.69
CA ASN A 50 28.27 -5.63 -8.02
C ASN A 50 28.33 -4.41 -8.96
N TRP A 51 28.65 -4.62 -10.23
CA TRP A 51 28.61 -3.54 -11.25
C TRP A 51 27.20 -3.03 -11.47
N VAL A 52 26.20 -3.93 -11.60
CA VAL A 52 24.78 -3.57 -11.72
C VAL A 52 24.35 -2.69 -10.55
N LEU A 53 24.68 -3.10 -9.32
CA LEU A 53 24.27 -2.40 -8.12
C LEU A 53 24.97 -1.04 -7.93
N SER A 54 26.22 -0.91 -8.42
CA SER A 54 27.00 0.34 -8.30
C SER A 54 26.66 1.39 -9.37
N ALA A 55 26.08 0.98 -10.50
CA ALA A 55 25.79 1.88 -11.60
C ALA A 55 24.52 2.70 -11.35
N GLY A 56 24.64 4.01 -11.10
CA GLY A 56 23.53 4.89 -10.71
C GLY A 56 22.33 4.88 -11.66
N PHE A 57 22.56 4.80 -12.99
CA PHE A 57 21.46 4.70 -13.96
C PHE A 57 20.71 3.37 -13.84
N VAL A 58 21.43 2.30 -13.51
CA VAL A 58 20.87 0.95 -13.36
C VAL A 58 19.97 0.89 -12.11
N ARG A 59 20.38 1.57 -11.04
CA ARG A 59 19.54 1.70 -9.83
C ARG A 59 18.17 2.31 -10.15
N ASN A 60 18.14 3.39 -10.95
CA ASN A 60 16.88 4.00 -11.36
C ASN A 60 16.03 3.06 -12.22
N PHE A 61 16.67 2.20 -13.05
CA PHE A 61 15.99 1.19 -13.83
C PHE A 61 15.41 0.04 -12.96
N ILE A 62 16.07 -0.28 -11.85
CA ILE A 62 15.59 -1.32 -10.90
C ILE A 62 14.46 -0.79 -10.01
N VAL A 63 14.58 0.44 -9.45
CA VAL A 63 13.71 0.95 -8.38
C VAL A 63 13.05 2.29 -8.73
N GLY A 64 13.20 2.81 -9.95
CA GLY A 64 12.67 4.11 -10.37
C GLY A 64 11.14 4.16 -10.48
N ASP A 65 10.56 5.37 -10.39
CA ASP A 65 9.14 5.60 -10.12
C ASP A 65 8.16 5.24 -11.25
N GLN A 66 8.54 5.17 -12.52
CA GLN A 66 7.54 5.02 -13.60
C GLN A 66 7.74 3.89 -14.61
N PHE A 67 8.93 3.42 -14.89
CA PHE A 67 9.18 2.31 -15.83
C PHE A 67 10.34 1.43 -15.34
N SER A 68 10.28 1.02 -14.07
CA SER A 68 11.30 0.18 -13.49
C SER A 68 10.92 -1.30 -13.59
N LEU A 69 11.92 -2.17 -13.58
CA LEU A 69 11.69 -3.60 -13.40
C LEU A 69 10.94 -3.89 -12.09
N TYR A 70 11.18 -3.06 -11.06
CA TYR A 70 10.46 -3.13 -9.79
C TYR A 70 8.95 -2.96 -9.99
N SER A 71 8.50 -1.91 -10.66
CA SER A 71 7.08 -1.67 -10.90
C SER A 71 6.47 -2.77 -11.77
N LEU A 72 7.21 -3.28 -12.74
CA LEU A 72 6.77 -4.40 -13.57
C LEU A 72 6.52 -5.65 -12.72
N TYR A 73 7.48 -6.03 -11.86
CA TYR A 73 7.33 -7.20 -11.00
C TYR A 73 6.25 -6.97 -9.94
N TYR A 74 6.26 -5.83 -9.25
CA TYR A 74 5.30 -5.52 -8.20
C TYR A 74 3.86 -5.54 -8.73
N ASN A 75 3.60 -4.93 -9.89
CA ASN A 75 2.26 -4.84 -10.46
C ASN A 75 1.79 -6.12 -11.19
N SER A 76 2.71 -7.00 -11.60
CA SER A 76 2.39 -8.21 -12.36
C SER A 76 2.20 -9.44 -11.47
N PHE A 77 2.50 -9.36 -10.18
CA PHE A 77 2.29 -10.45 -9.27
C PHE A 77 0.82 -10.54 -8.86
N GLY A 78 0.32 -11.79 -8.74
CA GLY A 78 -0.99 -12.04 -8.15
C GLY A 78 -1.01 -11.71 -6.66
N GLU A 79 -2.21 -11.66 -6.10
CA GLU A 79 -2.42 -11.35 -4.67
C GLU A 79 -1.60 -12.25 -3.72
N GLU A 80 -1.37 -13.51 -4.10
CA GLU A 80 -0.58 -14.47 -3.31
C GLU A 80 0.84 -13.96 -3.03
N ILE A 81 1.51 -13.33 -4.03
CA ILE A 81 2.86 -12.78 -3.87
C ILE A 81 2.81 -11.40 -3.22
N LEU A 82 1.83 -10.56 -3.57
CA LEU A 82 1.67 -9.24 -2.97
C LEU A 82 1.39 -9.31 -1.48
N ASN A 83 0.63 -10.35 -1.05
CA ASN A 83 0.31 -10.60 0.36
C ASN A 83 1.30 -11.55 1.05
N ALA A 84 2.42 -11.92 0.39
CA ALA A 84 3.43 -12.78 1.00
C ALA A 84 3.98 -12.17 2.30
N ASN A 85 4.18 -13.03 3.30
CA ASN A 85 4.78 -12.68 4.58
C ASN A 85 5.57 -13.89 5.12
N ALA A 86 6.18 -13.75 6.30
CA ALA A 86 6.98 -14.81 6.90
C ALA A 86 6.24 -16.16 7.11
N ALA A 87 4.91 -16.11 7.27
CA ALA A 87 4.08 -17.30 7.47
C ALA A 87 3.52 -17.85 6.16
N THR A 88 3.61 -17.10 5.05
CA THR A 88 3.06 -17.47 3.76
C THR A 88 4.09 -18.31 2.99
N GLN A 89 3.75 -19.56 2.71
CA GLN A 89 4.52 -20.40 1.79
C GLN A 89 3.82 -20.44 0.45
N LEU A 90 4.48 -19.91 -0.58
CA LEU A 90 3.99 -19.94 -1.94
C LEU A 90 4.10 -21.34 -2.51
N SER A 91 3.15 -21.72 -3.37
CA SER A 91 3.10 -23.03 -4.01
C SER A 91 3.83 -23.06 -5.37
N GLY A 92 4.03 -24.26 -5.92
CA GLY A 92 4.60 -24.46 -7.25
C GLY A 92 6.06 -24.06 -7.40
N ALA A 93 6.51 -23.90 -8.64
CA ALA A 93 7.90 -23.57 -8.94
C ALA A 93 8.29 -22.16 -8.45
N MET A 94 7.34 -21.21 -8.44
CA MET A 94 7.60 -19.87 -7.88
C MET A 94 7.83 -19.92 -6.38
N GLY A 95 7.12 -20.79 -5.66
CA GLY A 95 7.37 -21.02 -4.23
C GLY A 95 8.78 -21.52 -3.97
N LEU A 96 9.27 -22.47 -4.77
CA LEU A 96 10.66 -22.98 -4.67
C LEU A 96 11.71 -21.88 -4.87
N TYR A 97 11.36 -20.82 -5.61
CA TYR A 97 12.26 -19.71 -5.88
C TYR A 97 12.13 -18.56 -4.88
N ILE A 98 10.91 -18.22 -4.48
CA ILE A 98 10.61 -17.04 -3.65
C ILE A 98 10.67 -17.35 -2.15
N ASN A 99 10.23 -18.54 -1.71
CA ASN A 99 10.23 -18.86 -0.27
C ASN A 99 11.60 -18.70 0.41
N PRO A 100 12.73 -19.12 -0.19
CA PRO A 100 14.05 -18.84 0.37
C PRO A 100 14.38 -17.35 0.50
N MET A 101 13.84 -16.51 -0.40
CA MET A 101 14.00 -15.04 -0.30
C MET A 101 13.21 -14.49 0.89
N ILE A 102 11.97 -14.96 1.10
CA ILE A 102 11.13 -14.59 2.25
C ILE A 102 11.82 -15.00 3.56
N GLU A 103 12.32 -16.23 3.66
CA GLU A 103 13.03 -16.74 4.83
C GLU A 103 14.27 -15.90 5.14
N ARG A 104 15.06 -15.56 4.12
CA ARG A 104 16.25 -14.72 4.26
C ARG A 104 15.89 -13.31 4.74
N PHE A 105 14.88 -12.68 4.14
CA PHE A 105 14.43 -11.36 4.56
C PHE A 105 13.93 -11.36 6.01
N THR A 106 13.19 -12.40 6.40
CA THR A 106 12.74 -12.59 7.78
C THR A 106 13.93 -12.72 8.74
N ALA A 107 14.95 -13.50 8.37
CA ALA A 107 16.17 -13.65 9.18
C ALA A 107 16.95 -12.32 9.33
N MET A 108 16.83 -11.41 8.38
CA MET A 108 17.42 -10.06 8.41
C MET A 108 16.63 -9.06 9.27
N GLY A 109 15.48 -9.47 9.82
CA GLY A 109 14.57 -8.63 10.60
C GLY A 109 13.35 -8.12 9.81
N GLY A 110 13.24 -8.47 8.52
CA GLY A 110 12.07 -8.21 7.71
C GLY A 110 11.66 -6.74 7.58
N PRO A 111 10.35 -6.46 7.45
CA PRO A 111 9.82 -5.10 7.23
C PRO A 111 10.22 -4.10 8.30
N THR A 112 10.28 -4.51 9.56
CA THR A 112 10.63 -3.64 10.69
C THR A 112 12.09 -3.17 10.69
N SER A 113 12.96 -3.89 9.97
CA SER A 113 14.37 -3.54 9.84
C SER A 113 14.70 -2.74 8.58
N TYR A 114 13.86 -2.77 7.55
CA TYR A 114 14.16 -2.13 6.25
C TYR A 114 13.06 -1.18 5.76
N GLY A 115 11.91 -1.11 6.41
CA GLY A 115 10.81 -0.23 6.03
C GLY A 115 10.13 -0.60 4.71
N ILE A 116 10.27 -1.84 4.25
CA ILE A 116 9.66 -2.35 3.01
C ILE A 116 8.86 -3.62 3.28
N THR A 117 7.80 -3.84 2.52
CA THR A 117 7.00 -5.07 2.62
C THR A 117 7.74 -6.26 2.01
N TYR A 118 7.28 -7.48 2.31
CA TYR A 118 7.80 -8.70 1.66
C TYR A 118 7.63 -8.64 0.15
N ALA A 119 6.49 -8.14 -0.35
CA ALA A 119 6.26 -7.97 -1.78
C ALA A 119 7.25 -7.01 -2.44
N GLN A 120 7.55 -5.89 -1.79
CA GLN A 120 8.56 -4.94 -2.24
C GLN A 120 9.96 -5.56 -2.26
N PHE A 121 10.32 -6.29 -1.20
CA PHE A 121 11.60 -7.02 -1.14
C PHE A 121 11.72 -8.04 -2.28
N ILE A 122 10.68 -8.83 -2.54
CA ILE A 122 10.64 -9.80 -3.64
C ILE A 122 10.80 -9.08 -4.98
N ALA A 123 10.07 -7.99 -5.21
CA ALA A 123 10.14 -7.22 -6.45
C ALA A 123 11.55 -6.65 -6.70
N VAL A 124 12.21 -6.12 -5.66
CA VAL A 124 13.61 -5.65 -5.75
C VAL A 124 14.55 -6.79 -6.12
N ASN A 125 14.46 -7.93 -5.43
CA ASN A 125 15.30 -9.10 -5.69
C ASN A 125 15.12 -9.63 -7.12
N LEU A 126 13.88 -9.78 -7.56
CA LEU A 126 13.59 -10.25 -8.92
C LEU A 126 14.08 -9.27 -9.99
N SER A 127 14.01 -7.97 -9.73
CA SER A 127 14.54 -6.94 -10.63
C SER A 127 16.06 -7.05 -10.78
N VAL A 128 16.78 -7.20 -9.67
CA VAL A 128 18.23 -7.40 -9.65
C VAL A 128 18.60 -8.72 -10.32
N ASN A 129 17.87 -9.80 -10.03
CA ASN A 129 18.09 -11.10 -10.65
C ASN A 129 17.94 -11.04 -12.16
N THR A 130 16.88 -10.41 -12.65
CA THR A 130 16.63 -10.26 -14.10
C THR A 130 17.77 -9.52 -14.78
N LEU A 131 18.19 -8.40 -14.24
CA LEU A 131 19.27 -7.61 -14.82
C LEU A 131 20.61 -8.37 -14.74
N SER A 132 20.87 -9.06 -13.64
CA SER A 132 22.05 -9.90 -13.46
C SER A 132 22.08 -11.07 -14.45
N ILE A 133 20.93 -11.71 -14.69
CA ILE A 133 20.80 -12.79 -15.68
C ILE A 133 21.07 -12.24 -17.09
N VAL A 134 20.48 -11.12 -17.46
CA VAL A 134 20.72 -10.49 -18.76
C VAL A 134 22.22 -10.22 -18.95
N LEU A 135 22.88 -9.66 -17.94
CA LEU A 135 24.32 -9.40 -17.98
C LEU A 135 25.14 -10.69 -18.07
N CYS A 136 24.79 -11.71 -17.28
CA CYS A 136 25.43 -13.03 -17.34
C CYS A 136 25.26 -13.69 -18.71
N VAL A 137 24.10 -13.55 -19.35
CA VAL A 137 23.88 -14.04 -20.73
C VAL A 137 24.77 -13.31 -21.72
N LEU A 138 24.95 -12.00 -21.61
CA LEU A 138 25.87 -11.24 -22.44
C LEU A 138 27.34 -11.69 -22.22
N ILE A 139 27.77 -11.83 -20.98
CA ILE A 139 29.10 -12.36 -20.63
C ILE A 139 29.28 -13.76 -21.21
N TYR A 140 28.29 -14.65 -20.99
CA TYR A 140 28.31 -16.00 -21.55
C TYR A 140 28.44 -15.98 -23.09
N ALA A 141 27.72 -15.11 -23.77
CA ALA A 141 27.82 -15.01 -25.23
C ALA A 141 29.24 -14.64 -25.70
N VAL A 142 29.88 -13.68 -25.03
CA VAL A 142 31.28 -13.30 -25.32
C VAL A 142 32.24 -14.45 -25.04
N VAL A 143 32.15 -15.03 -23.82
CA VAL A 143 33.00 -16.18 -23.44
C VAL A 143 32.77 -17.38 -24.37
N ARG A 144 31.52 -17.57 -24.82
CA ARG A 144 31.17 -18.64 -25.77
C ARG A 144 31.83 -18.48 -27.12
N ILE A 145 31.98 -17.27 -27.62
CA ILE A 145 32.71 -17.00 -28.87
C ILE A 145 34.16 -17.44 -28.70
N VAL A 146 34.81 -17.05 -27.60
CA VAL A 146 36.19 -17.46 -27.29
C VAL A 146 36.30 -18.98 -27.16
N ALA A 147 35.35 -19.62 -26.44
CA ALA A 147 35.29 -21.05 -26.27
C ALA A 147 35.13 -21.82 -27.63
N ILE A 148 34.38 -21.25 -28.57
CA ILE A 148 34.26 -21.82 -29.93
C ILE A 148 35.61 -21.82 -30.66
N ILE A 149 36.38 -20.76 -30.54
CA ILE A 149 37.74 -20.66 -31.13
C ILE A 149 38.65 -21.71 -30.53
N ILE A 150 38.65 -21.82 -29.18
CA ILE A 150 39.40 -22.86 -28.45
C ILE A 150 38.95 -24.26 -28.90
N ALA A 151 37.65 -24.52 -29.01
CA ALA A 151 37.10 -25.79 -29.47
C ALA A 151 37.55 -26.13 -30.90
N TRP A 152 37.66 -25.16 -31.77
CA TRP A 152 38.14 -25.34 -33.15
C TRP A 152 39.62 -25.79 -33.15
N ILE A 153 40.47 -25.18 -32.33
CA ILE A 153 41.88 -25.53 -32.17
C ILE A 153 42.02 -26.94 -31.59
N LEU A 154 41.31 -27.20 -30.45
CA LEU A 154 41.35 -28.52 -29.75
C LEU A 154 40.86 -29.64 -30.68
N LYS A 155 39.83 -29.41 -31.47
CA LYS A 155 39.29 -30.40 -32.42
C LYS A 155 40.36 -30.81 -33.47
N LYS A 156 41.20 -29.89 -33.89
CA LYS A 156 42.28 -30.14 -34.86
C LYS A 156 43.38 -30.99 -34.24
N ILE A 157 43.57 -30.91 -32.90
CA ILE A 157 44.61 -31.60 -32.18
C ILE A 157 44.15 -32.98 -31.71
N ILE A 158 42.95 -33.08 -31.10
CA ILE A 158 42.50 -34.25 -30.32
C ILE A 158 41.73 -35.25 -31.18
N VAL A 159 40.95 -34.81 -32.18
CA VAL A 159 40.06 -35.70 -32.94
C VAL A 159 40.78 -36.27 -34.17
N ARG A 160 41.66 -37.25 -33.93
CA ARG A 160 42.23 -38.08 -34.99
C ARG A 160 41.84 -39.55 -34.67
N GLY A 161 40.84 -40.10 -35.37
CA GLY A 161 40.51 -41.52 -35.27
C GLY A 161 39.00 -41.84 -35.40
N GLU A 162 38.73 -43.13 -35.67
CA GLU A 162 37.34 -43.67 -35.77
C GLU A 162 36.61 -43.75 -34.44
N VAL A 163 35.29 -43.51 -34.48
CA VAL A 163 34.43 -43.52 -33.28
C VAL A 163 34.11 -44.97 -32.89
N LYS A 164 34.78 -45.49 -31.81
CA LYS A 164 34.50 -46.81 -31.25
C LYS A 164 33.15 -46.84 -30.52
N VAL A 165 32.51 -48.03 -30.41
CA VAL A 165 31.19 -48.22 -29.75
C VAL A 165 31.15 -47.65 -28.34
N TRP A 166 32.22 -47.86 -27.56
CA TRP A 166 32.39 -47.30 -26.22
C TRP A 166 32.33 -45.76 -26.20
N SER A 167 32.93 -45.14 -27.21
CA SER A 167 32.88 -43.67 -27.38
C SER A 167 31.45 -43.16 -27.62
N ARG A 168 30.58 -43.95 -28.20
CA ARG A 168 29.15 -43.59 -28.41
C ARG A 168 28.37 -43.64 -27.12
N PHE A 169 28.58 -44.65 -26.27
CA PHE A 169 27.91 -44.76 -24.98
C PHE A 169 28.28 -43.62 -24.03
N VAL A 170 29.58 -43.32 -23.94
CA VAL A 170 30.05 -42.16 -23.15
C VAL A 170 29.49 -40.84 -23.73
N GLY A 171 29.43 -40.73 -25.07
CA GLY A 171 28.78 -39.61 -25.75
C GLY A 171 27.33 -39.44 -25.38
N PHE A 172 26.58 -40.53 -25.17
CA PHE A 172 25.19 -40.49 -24.69
C PHE A 172 25.09 -39.83 -23.29
N VAL A 173 25.92 -40.25 -22.33
CA VAL A 173 25.94 -39.73 -20.96
C VAL A 173 26.25 -38.21 -20.96
N PHE A 174 27.28 -37.79 -21.70
CA PHE A 174 27.63 -36.36 -21.83
C PHE A 174 26.56 -35.56 -22.59
N GLY A 175 25.84 -36.20 -23.51
CA GLY A 175 24.69 -35.63 -24.16
C GLY A 175 23.54 -35.39 -23.19
N ALA A 176 23.22 -36.36 -22.35
CA ALA A 176 22.22 -36.24 -21.29
C ALA A 176 22.54 -35.12 -20.29
N ALA A 177 23.79 -35.03 -19.84
CA ALA A 177 24.27 -33.97 -18.94
C ALA A 177 24.06 -32.57 -19.58
N ARG A 178 24.35 -32.45 -20.89
CA ARG A 178 24.08 -31.22 -21.64
C ARG A 178 22.58 -30.89 -21.72
N GLY A 179 21.74 -31.90 -21.86
CA GLY A 179 20.28 -31.76 -21.84
C GLY A 179 19.76 -31.24 -20.52
N ALA A 180 20.28 -31.81 -19.40
CA ALA A 180 19.94 -31.34 -18.05
C ALA A 180 20.33 -29.87 -17.82
N LEU A 181 21.50 -29.43 -18.29
CA LEU A 181 21.93 -28.06 -18.22
C LEU A 181 21.03 -27.14 -19.09
N ALA A 182 20.58 -27.60 -20.25
CA ALA A 182 19.63 -26.85 -21.06
C ALA A 182 18.27 -26.67 -20.36
N VAL A 183 17.79 -27.71 -19.66
CA VAL A 183 16.58 -27.61 -18.82
C VAL A 183 16.75 -26.58 -17.71
N ALA A 184 17.90 -26.59 -17.02
CA ALA A 184 18.17 -25.61 -15.97
C ALA A 184 18.11 -24.15 -16.50
N VAL A 185 18.70 -23.90 -17.67
CA VAL A 185 18.62 -22.57 -18.33
C VAL A 185 17.19 -22.19 -18.68
N ILE A 186 16.38 -23.12 -19.20
CA ILE A 186 14.96 -22.87 -19.49
C ILE A 186 14.19 -22.50 -18.23
N LEU A 187 14.42 -23.20 -17.11
CA LEU A 187 13.78 -22.93 -15.83
C LEU A 187 14.14 -21.53 -15.31
N ILE A 188 15.41 -21.13 -15.38
CA ILE A 188 15.83 -19.77 -14.99
C ILE A 188 15.17 -18.71 -15.87
N ILE A 189 15.14 -18.91 -17.20
CA ILE A 189 14.48 -17.97 -18.13
C ILE A 189 12.99 -17.87 -17.81
N SER A 190 12.32 -18.96 -17.44
CA SER A 190 10.89 -18.97 -17.14
C SER A 190 10.53 -18.07 -15.95
N THR A 191 11.45 -17.87 -15.00
CA THR A 191 11.23 -16.93 -13.89
C THR A 191 11.30 -15.47 -14.34
N ILE A 192 12.15 -15.14 -15.31
CA ILE A 192 12.29 -13.78 -15.85
C ILE A 192 11.02 -13.36 -16.60
N ILE A 193 10.44 -14.30 -17.39
CA ILE A 193 9.26 -14.01 -18.20
C ILE A 193 7.94 -14.20 -17.44
N TYR A 194 7.98 -14.58 -16.17
CA TYR A 194 6.78 -14.79 -15.34
C TYR A 194 5.83 -13.58 -15.33
N PRO A 195 6.31 -12.33 -15.19
CA PRO A 195 5.44 -11.15 -15.20
C PRO A 195 4.71 -10.92 -16.52
N LEU A 196 5.18 -11.53 -17.62
CA LEU A 196 4.54 -11.42 -18.93
C LEU A 196 3.31 -12.34 -19.09
N GLY A 197 2.96 -13.12 -18.05
CA GLY A 197 1.81 -14.01 -18.04
C GLY A 197 1.96 -15.32 -18.81
N PHE A 198 2.91 -15.41 -19.74
CA PHE A 198 3.07 -16.63 -20.58
C PHE A 198 3.55 -17.85 -19.80
N SER A 199 4.35 -17.63 -18.75
CA SER A 199 4.97 -18.71 -18.00
C SER A 199 4.20 -19.12 -16.75
N GLN A 200 3.16 -18.37 -16.36
CA GLN A 200 2.41 -18.65 -15.13
C GLN A 200 1.83 -20.08 -15.08
N PRO A 201 1.07 -20.58 -16.09
CA PRO A 201 0.58 -21.94 -16.08
C PRO A 201 1.70 -22.98 -16.08
N TYR A 202 2.79 -22.68 -16.77
CA TYR A 202 3.97 -23.55 -16.86
C TYR A 202 4.68 -23.64 -15.50
N THR A 203 4.93 -22.52 -14.80
CA THR A 203 5.62 -22.53 -13.52
C THR A 203 4.84 -23.25 -12.43
N GLN A 204 3.49 -23.14 -12.42
CA GLN A 204 2.65 -23.94 -11.52
C GLN A 204 2.81 -25.43 -11.79
N THR A 205 2.68 -25.83 -13.06
CA THR A 205 2.80 -27.24 -13.47
C THR A 205 4.18 -27.83 -13.23
N VAL A 206 5.26 -27.01 -13.32
CA VAL A 206 6.63 -27.43 -12.97
C VAL A 206 6.71 -27.84 -11.49
N GLY A 207 6.11 -27.05 -10.60
CA GLY A 207 6.09 -27.33 -9.15
C GLY A 207 5.30 -28.59 -8.79
N GLU A 208 4.28 -28.94 -9.56
CA GLU A 208 3.45 -30.15 -9.36
C GLU A 208 4.07 -31.43 -9.94
N GLY A 209 5.02 -31.30 -10.86
CA GLY A 209 5.72 -32.43 -11.49
C GLY A 209 6.79 -33.02 -10.59
N ILE A 210 7.01 -34.36 -10.66
CA ILE A 210 8.08 -35.02 -9.89
C ILE A 210 9.44 -34.57 -10.37
N ILE A 211 9.69 -34.63 -11.68
CA ILE A 211 10.96 -34.28 -12.31
C ILE A 211 11.09 -32.75 -12.39
N GLY A 212 9.99 -32.08 -12.71
CA GLY A 212 9.92 -30.62 -12.76
C GLY A 212 10.27 -29.97 -11.43
N ASN A 213 9.67 -30.43 -10.35
CA ASN A 213 9.94 -29.95 -9.00
C ASN A 213 11.41 -30.17 -8.59
N PHE A 214 11.94 -31.39 -8.82
CA PHE A 214 13.34 -31.72 -8.54
C PHE A 214 14.28 -30.80 -9.35
N ALA A 215 14.08 -30.70 -10.65
CA ALA A 215 14.91 -29.86 -11.51
C ALA A 215 14.85 -28.38 -11.12
N ALA A 216 13.65 -27.85 -10.83
CA ALA A 216 13.46 -26.47 -10.40
C ALA A 216 14.15 -26.19 -9.07
N LYS A 217 13.95 -27.05 -8.04
CA LYS A 217 14.56 -26.91 -6.72
C LYS A 217 16.08 -26.75 -6.82
N TYR A 218 16.76 -27.69 -7.45
CA TYR A 218 18.23 -27.66 -7.53
C TYR A 218 18.73 -26.54 -8.45
N THR A 219 18.00 -26.20 -9.51
CA THR A 219 18.36 -25.10 -10.39
C THR A 219 18.28 -23.76 -9.64
N TYR A 220 17.20 -23.52 -8.89
CA TYR A 220 17.03 -22.28 -8.15
C TYR A 220 17.98 -22.17 -6.97
N GLN A 221 18.25 -23.27 -6.26
CA GLN A 221 19.26 -23.28 -5.20
C GLN A 221 20.67 -22.97 -5.74
N ALA A 222 21.05 -23.57 -6.87
CA ALA A 222 22.33 -23.28 -7.51
C ALA A 222 22.42 -21.83 -8.00
N PHE A 223 21.33 -21.29 -8.53
CA PHE A 223 21.24 -19.91 -8.99
C PHE A 223 21.33 -18.93 -7.80
N ASP A 224 20.57 -19.18 -6.73
CA ASP A 224 20.61 -18.38 -5.51
C ASP A 224 22.01 -18.39 -4.88
N ALA A 225 22.66 -19.56 -4.82
CA ALA A 225 24.03 -19.66 -4.35
C ALA A 225 25.03 -18.88 -5.23
N ALA A 226 24.82 -18.83 -6.54
CA ALA A 226 25.68 -18.09 -7.47
C ALA A 226 25.51 -16.57 -7.33
N ILE A 227 24.30 -16.08 -7.16
CA ILE A 227 24.00 -14.65 -7.10
C ILE A 227 24.20 -14.10 -5.67
N TYR A 228 23.63 -14.77 -4.66
CA TYR A 228 23.58 -14.28 -3.27
C TYR A 228 24.58 -15.00 -2.35
N GLY A 229 25.29 -16.02 -2.83
CA GLY A 229 26.16 -16.84 -1.99
C GLY A 229 25.40 -17.76 -1.04
N GLY A 230 24.19 -18.21 -1.43
CA GLY A 230 23.31 -19.04 -0.63
C GLY A 230 22.68 -18.25 0.54
N GLU A 231 22.85 -18.76 1.78
CA GLU A 231 22.31 -18.12 2.99
C GLU A 231 23.05 -16.83 3.42
N ASN A 232 23.87 -16.24 2.54
CA ASN A 232 24.67 -15.07 2.88
C ASN A 232 23.81 -13.80 2.96
N VAL A 233 23.46 -13.45 4.19
CA VAL A 233 22.69 -12.25 4.54
C VAL A 233 23.42 -10.98 4.10
N GLU A 234 24.77 -10.92 4.21
CA GLU A 234 25.57 -9.73 3.88
C GLU A 234 25.39 -9.27 2.43
N LYS A 235 25.32 -10.20 1.46
CA LYS A 235 25.08 -9.84 0.05
C LYS A 235 23.69 -9.26 -0.15
N THR A 236 22.69 -9.80 0.52
CA THR A 236 21.31 -9.30 0.46
C THR A 236 21.19 -7.92 1.12
N GLU A 237 21.90 -7.69 2.24
CA GLU A 237 21.97 -6.35 2.87
C GLU A 237 22.58 -5.32 1.93
N LYS A 238 23.72 -5.62 1.31
CA LYS A 238 24.36 -4.74 0.30
C LYS A 238 23.45 -4.47 -0.89
N LEU A 239 22.66 -5.46 -1.31
CA LEU A 239 21.67 -5.28 -2.38
C LEU A 239 20.60 -4.28 -1.97
N LEU A 240 20.02 -4.42 -0.78
CA LEU A 240 19.01 -3.50 -0.27
C LEU A 240 19.57 -2.09 -0.11
N GLU A 241 20.77 -1.94 0.47
CA GLU A 241 21.45 -0.65 0.61
C GLU A 241 21.71 0.01 -0.76
N SER A 242 22.15 -0.78 -1.74
CA SER A 242 22.35 -0.30 -3.11
C SER A 242 21.05 0.14 -3.79
N ALA A 243 19.95 -0.50 -3.45
CA ALA A 243 18.61 -0.12 -3.89
C ALA A 243 18.04 1.09 -3.11
N GLY A 244 18.71 1.54 -2.04
CA GLY A 244 18.33 2.69 -1.22
C GLY A 244 17.56 2.33 0.04
N PHE A 245 17.46 1.06 0.40
CA PHE A 245 16.82 0.59 1.62
C PHE A 245 17.88 0.34 2.68
N THR A 246 17.96 1.22 3.67
CA THR A 246 18.95 1.11 4.75
C THR A 246 18.34 0.42 5.95
N LYS A 247 19.16 -0.35 6.66
CA LYS A 247 18.74 -0.99 7.91
C LYS A 247 18.48 0.06 9.00
N GLY A 248 17.33 -0.05 9.66
CA GLY A 248 16.89 0.87 10.71
C GLY A 248 15.77 0.26 11.53
N THR A 249 15.09 1.09 12.32
CA THR A 249 13.85 0.70 13.00
C THR A 249 12.68 1.35 12.26
N TYR A 250 11.85 0.56 11.66
CA TYR A 250 10.71 1.00 10.87
C TYR A 250 9.41 0.46 11.47
N PRO A 251 8.27 1.09 11.17
CA PRO A 251 6.96 0.58 11.55
C PRO A 251 6.75 -0.86 11.04
N SER A 252 5.96 -1.64 11.77
CA SER A 252 5.53 -2.95 11.29
C SER A 252 4.72 -2.84 9.99
N GLN A 253 4.55 -3.95 9.28
CA GLN A 253 3.73 -3.98 8.07
C GLN A 253 2.28 -3.56 8.35
N GLU A 254 1.74 -3.92 9.52
CA GLU A 254 0.41 -3.52 9.96
C GLU A 254 0.34 -2.01 10.24
N GLU A 255 1.36 -1.44 10.87
CA GLU A 255 1.47 0.01 11.09
C GLU A 255 1.64 0.77 9.78
N MET A 256 2.43 0.25 8.83
CA MET A 256 2.56 0.86 7.50
C MET A 256 1.24 0.85 6.74
N ALA A 257 0.51 -0.27 6.74
CA ALA A 257 -0.81 -0.38 6.13
C ALA A 257 -1.84 0.56 6.79
N LEU A 258 -1.80 0.67 8.13
CA LEU A 258 -2.66 1.59 8.87
C LEU A 258 -2.35 3.05 8.52
N ASN A 259 -1.07 3.41 8.41
CA ASN A 259 -0.62 4.76 8.03
C ASN A 259 -1.02 5.11 6.59
N GLU A 260 -0.99 4.16 5.67
CA GLU A 260 -1.50 4.34 4.30
C GLU A 260 -3.00 4.63 4.31
N LYS A 261 -3.80 3.87 5.08
CA LYS A 261 -5.24 4.12 5.24
C LYS A 261 -5.53 5.49 5.85
N LYS A 262 -4.76 5.92 6.86
CA LYS A 262 -4.84 7.27 7.42
C LYS A 262 -4.57 8.34 6.36
N THR A 263 -3.52 8.17 5.57
CA THR A 263 -3.16 9.09 4.49
C THR A 263 -4.29 9.22 3.46
N ASN A 264 -4.86 8.09 3.06
CA ASN A 264 -5.98 8.06 2.13
C ASN A 264 -7.22 8.78 2.70
N ALA A 265 -7.55 8.54 3.97
CA ALA A 265 -8.66 9.20 4.64
C ALA A 265 -8.46 10.72 4.79
N VAL A 266 -7.23 11.18 5.08
CA VAL A 266 -6.88 12.61 5.13
C VAL A 266 -7.03 13.26 3.76
N ASN A 267 -6.57 12.58 2.70
CA ASN A 267 -6.72 13.08 1.32
C ASN A 267 -8.21 13.17 0.93
N GLU A 268 -9.01 12.15 1.29
CA GLU A 268 -10.44 12.14 1.05
C GLU A 268 -11.16 13.28 1.79
N LEU A 269 -10.84 13.51 3.07
CA LEU A 269 -11.40 14.60 3.86
C LEU A 269 -11.00 15.97 3.29
N THR A 270 -9.77 16.12 2.84
CA THR A 270 -9.27 17.35 2.23
C THR A 270 -10.04 17.63 0.93
N ALA A 271 -10.16 16.63 0.05
CA ALA A 271 -10.93 16.74 -1.17
C ALA A 271 -12.42 17.06 -0.89
N TYR A 272 -12.98 16.45 0.16
CA TYR A 272 -14.37 16.72 0.59
C TYR A 272 -14.58 18.18 1.02
N ARG A 273 -13.63 18.73 1.80
CA ARG A 273 -13.64 20.17 2.19
C ARG A 273 -13.47 21.07 0.96
N ASP A 274 -12.56 20.75 0.07
CA ASP A 274 -12.25 21.56 -1.10
C ASP A 274 -13.39 21.58 -2.15
N ALA A 275 -14.22 20.54 -2.15
CA ALA A 275 -15.44 20.48 -2.95
C ALA A 275 -16.56 21.40 -2.46
N LYS A 276 -16.47 21.98 -1.23
CA LYS A 276 -17.44 22.98 -0.78
C LYS A 276 -17.25 24.30 -1.51
N ASP A 277 -18.33 24.84 -2.04
CA ASP A 277 -18.31 26.15 -2.70
C ASP A 277 -18.08 27.28 -1.68
N ASN A 278 -16.85 27.76 -1.62
CA ASN A 278 -16.44 28.81 -0.68
C ASN A 278 -17.25 30.12 -0.84
N SER A 279 -17.90 30.36 -1.99
CA SER A 279 -18.73 31.56 -2.21
C SER A 279 -20.00 31.58 -1.36
N LEU A 280 -20.42 30.40 -0.89
CA LEU A 280 -21.63 30.27 -0.05
C LEU A 280 -21.39 30.59 1.42
N TYR A 281 -20.13 30.76 1.85
CA TYR A 281 -19.77 30.92 3.26
C TYR A 281 -19.20 32.31 3.55
N SER A 282 -19.48 32.82 4.74
CA SER A 282 -18.81 34.02 5.29
C SER A 282 -17.32 33.72 5.55
N GLU A 283 -16.48 34.74 5.78
CA GLU A 283 -15.07 34.52 6.16
C GLU A 283 -14.96 33.68 7.45
N ALA A 284 -15.86 33.89 8.41
CA ALA A 284 -15.96 33.07 9.61
C ALA A 284 -16.36 31.62 9.30
N GLY A 285 -17.35 31.44 8.40
CA GLY A 285 -17.78 30.14 7.92
C GLY A 285 -16.65 29.34 7.22
N LYS A 286 -15.85 29.99 6.38
CA LYS A 286 -14.65 29.39 5.75
C LYS A 286 -13.64 28.95 6.79
N ALA A 287 -13.37 29.78 7.81
CA ALA A 287 -12.49 29.43 8.91
C ALA A 287 -13.03 28.22 9.71
N ASN A 288 -14.34 28.15 9.93
CA ASN A 288 -14.99 27.01 10.60
C ASN A 288 -14.91 25.72 9.77
N LEU A 289 -15.05 25.79 8.43
CA LEU A 289 -14.82 24.64 7.54
C LEU A 289 -13.40 24.09 7.66
N ASP A 290 -12.40 24.99 7.68
CA ASP A 290 -11.00 24.59 7.82
C ASP A 290 -10.71 24.05 9.22
N ALA A 291 -11.31 24.62 10.26
CA ALA A 291 -11.21 24.13 11.62
C ALA A 291 -11.81 22.71 11.75
N ALA A 292 -12.99 22.47 11.18
CA ALA A 292 -13.65 21.16 11.17
C ALA A 292 -12.80 20.11 10.44
N LYS A 293 -12.22 20.48 9.26
CA LYS A 293 -11.28 19.62 8.52
C LYS A 293 -10.07 19.28 9.40
N ASN A 294 -9.42 20.27 9.99
CA ASN A 294 -8.19 20.06 10.77
C ASN A 294 -8.45 19.20 12.01
N ALA A 295 -9.55 19.42 12.72
CA ALA A 295 -9.96 18.56 13.83
C ALA A 295 -10.22 17.11 13.39
N GLY A 296 -10.80 16.94 12.19
CA GLY A 296 -10.99 15.62 11.58
C GLY A 296 -9.65 14.93 11.26
N ILE A 297 -8.69 15.64 10.71
CA ILE A 297 -7.34 15.13 10.43
C ILE A 297 -6.66 14.68 11.73
N GLU A 298 -6.76 15.44 12.81
CA GLU A 298 -6.20 15.05 14.10
C GLU A 298 -6.81 13.73 14.61
N LYS A 299 -8.15 13.57 14.51
CA LYS A 299 -8.83 12.34 14.90
C LYS A 299 -8.45 11.13 14.04
N ILE A 300 -8.34 11.31 12.71
CA ILE A 300 -7.87 10.27 11.77
C ILE A 300 -6.46 9.84 12.15
N ASN A 301 -5.55 10.78 12.42
CA ASN A 301 -4.16 10.47 12.77
C ASN A 301 -4.06 9.77 14.15
N ALA A 302 -4.93 10.08 15.09
CA ALA A 302 -4.99 9.46 16.40
C ALA A 302 -5.63 8.06 16.40
N ALA A 303 -6.35 7.66 15.34
CA ALA A 303 -6.99 6.35 15.25
C ALA A 303 -5.97 5.21 15.31
N THR A 304 -6.30 4.13 16.01
CA THR A 304 -5.42 2.97 16.21
C THR A 304 -5.77 1.79 15.32
N ASP A 305 -6.91 1.86 14.61
CA ASP A 305 -7.40 0.82 13.70
C ASP A 305 -8.25 1.42 12.56
N GLU A 306 -8.62 0.57 11.61
CA GLU A 306 -9.41 0.96 10.44
C GLU A 306 -10.81 1.46 10.78
N ALA A 307 -11.45 0.85 11.78
CA ALA A 307 -12.77 1.26 12.22
C ALA A 307 -12.74 2.68 12.80
N GLY A 308 -11.71 3.00 13.59
CA GLY A 308 -11.46 4.34 14.12
C GLY A 308 -11.21 5.37 13.03
N ILE A 309 -10.45 5.03 11.98
CA ILE A 309 -10.23 5.92 10.82
C ILE A 309 -11.57 6.22 10.12
N THR A 310 -12.38 5.20 9.85
CA THR A 310 -13.68 5.34 9.18
C THR A 310 -14.65 6.18 10.00
N ALA A 311 -14.71 5.95 11.31
CA ALA A 311 -15.55 6.72 12.22
C ALA A 311 -15.12 8.20 12.26
N ALA A 312 -13.81 8.46 12.39
CA ALA A 312 -13.27 9.81 12.41
C ALA A 312 -13.53 10.57 11.09
N LEU A 313 -13.37 9.90 9.95
CA LEU A 313 -13.67 10.48 8.63
C LEU A 313 -15.15 10.82 8.49
N THR A 314 -16.03 9.92 8.91
CA THR A 314 -17.49 10.14 8.85
C THR A 314 -17.91 11.31 9.73
N GLU A 315 -17.41 11.37 10.95
CA GLU A 315 -17.67 12.46 11.89
C GLU A 315 -17.14 13.79 11.35
N ALA A 316 -15.93 13.80 10.79
CA ALA A 316 -15.33 15.01 10.23
C ALA A 316 -16.13 15.56 9.05
N LYS A 317 -16.63 14.70 8.16
CA LYS A 317 -17.53 15.11 7.06
C LYS A 317 -18.85 15.69 7.60
N ALA A 318 -19.44 15.07 8.60
CA ALA A 318 -20.65 15.59 9.24
C ALA A 318 -20.41 16.97 9.89
N ASN A 319 -19.26 17.17 10.52
CA ASN A 319 -18.89 18.48 11.10
C ASN A 319 -18.68 19.55 10.04
N ILE A 320 -18.11 19.20 8.89
CA ILE A 320 -18.01 20.11 7.73
C ILE A 320 -19.40 20.47 7.20
N ASP A 321 -20.30 19.49 7.10
CA ASP A 321 -21.68 19.73 6.63
C ASP A 321 -22.52 20.56 7.60
N ALA A 322 -22.19 20.53 8.88
CA ALA A 322 -22.86 21.31 9.92
C ALA A 322 -22.48 22.81 9.94
N VAL A 323 -21.44 23.21 9.19
CA VAL A 323 -21.05 24.63 9.09
C VAL A 323 -22.11 25.39 8.27
N MET A 324 -22.68 26.43 8.89
CA MET A 324 -23.70 27.24 8.26
C MET A 324 -23.14 28.05 7.08
N THR A 325 -23.95 28.17 6.03
CA THR A 325 -23.70 29.11 4.94
C THR A 325 -23.93 30.54 5.41
N ALA A 326 -23.39 31.51 4.69
CA ALA A 326 -23.62 32.96 4.95
C ALA A 326 -25.11 33.31 4.95
N GLN A 327 -25.90 32.67 4.09
CA GLN A 327 -27.35 32.84 4.08
C GLN A 327 -28.00 32.31 5.35
N GLN A 328 -27.61 31.12 5.82
CA GLN A 328 -28.15 30.56 7.07
C GLN A 328 -27.74 31.36 8.30
N GLU A 329 -26.51 31.90 8.32
CA GLU A 329 -26.05 32.82 9.37
C GLU A 329 -26.89 34.07 9.42
N GLN A 330 -27.21 34.66 8.24
CA GLN A 330 -28.08 35.84 8.12
C GLN A 330 -29.50 35.52 8.57
N GLU A 331 -30.09 34.42 8.10
CA GLU A 331 -31.42 33.96 8.50
C GLU A 331 -31.54 33.78 10.02
N LEU A 332 -30.49 33.23 10.64
CA LEU A 332 -30.44 33.08 12.11
C LEU A 332 -30.34 34.46 12.81
N ALA A 333 -29.52 35.37 12.29
CA ALA A 333 -29.38 36.70 12.86
C ALA A 333 -30.70 37.51 12.75
N ASP A 334 -31.35 37.41 11.61
CA ASP A 334 -32.66 38.07 11.38
C ASP A 334 -33.75 37.47 12.30
N ALA A 335 -33.78 36.15 12.46
CA ALA A 335 -34.68 35.45 13.36
C ALA A 335 -34.47 35.87 14.82
N LYS A 336 -33.21 35.96 15.29
CA LYS A 336 -32.88 36.46 16.63
C LYS A 336 -33.35 37.89 16.85
N THR A 337 -33.11 38.76 15.86
CA THR A 337 -33.52 40.16 15.90
C THR A 337 -35.04 40.30 15.99
N ALA A 338 -35.77 39.57 15.11
CA ALA A 338 -37.22 39.54 15.13
C ALA A 338 -37.81 39.00 16.45
N ALA A 339 -37.26 37.91 16.95
CA ALA A 339 -37.70 37.31 18.20
C ALA A 339 -37.52 38.23 19.41
N LYS A 340 -36.35 38.91 19.50
CA LYS A 340 -36.13 39.92 20.55
C LYS A 340 -37.08 41.09 20.46
N ALA A 341 -37.34 41.60 19.25
CA ALA A 341 -38.30 42.69 19.03
C ALA A 341 -39.72 42.28 19.48
N GLU A 342 -40.11 41.04 19.14
CA GLU A 342 -41.42 40.52 19.54
C GLU A 342 -41.52 40.31 21.07
N LEU A 343 -40.46 39.81 21.69
CA LEU A 343 -40.41 39.63 23.15
C LEU A 343 -40.43 40.99 23.89
N GLN A 344 -39.70 41.98 23.35
CA GLN A 344 -39.73 43.36 23.85
C GLN A 344 -41.13 43.98 23.72
N SER A 345 -41.80 43.78 22.57
CA SER A 345 -43.18 44.26 22.36
C SER A 345 -44.15 43.65 23.37
N LEU A 346 -44.04 42.34 23.62
CA LEU A 346 -44.84 41.68 24.63
C LEU A 346 -44.55 42.23 26.04
N ARG A 347 -43.27 42.40 26.40
CA ARG A 347 -42.89 43.01 27.69
C ARG A 347 -43.52 44.41 27.83
N ASN A 348 -43.45 45.25 26.80
CA ASN A 348 -44.02 46.60 26.81
C ASN A 348 -45.54 46.58 26.91
N SER A 349 -46.19 45.59 26.28
CA SER A 349 -47.66 45.44 26.41
C SER A 349 -48.12 44.99 27.82
N LEU A 350 -47.25 44.27 28.55
CA LEU A 350 -47.58 43.79 29.90
C LEU A 350 -47.27 44.83 30.99
N ILE A 351 -46.14 45.51 30.89
CA ILE A 351 -45.64 46.39 31.98
C ILE A 351 -45.27 47.82 31.54
N GLY A 352 -45.61 48.23 30.33
CA GLY A 352 -45.31 49.53 29.79
C GLY A 352 -43.88 49.66 29.24
N GLU A 353 -43.59 50.76 28.54
CA GLU A 353 -42.29 51.03 27.96
C GLU A 353 -41.23 51.46 28.99
N GLY A 354 -41.66 51.97 30.14
CA GLY A 354 -40.79 52.41 31.22
C GLY A 354 -40.03 51.29 31.91
N SER A 355 -38.88 51.61 32.52
CA SER A 355 -38.09 50.67 33.30
C SER A 355 -38.42 50.72 34.80
N GLU A 356 -39.21 51.72 35.23
CA GLU A 356 -39.55 51.91 36.66
C GLU A 356 -40.94 51.41 36.95
N TYR A 357 -41.12 50.85 38.14
CA TYR A 357 -42.39 50.42 38.66
C TYR A 357 -43.15 51.63 39.27
N VAL A 358 -44.35 51.86 38.75
CA VAL A 358 -45.29 52.86 39.35
C VAL A 358 -46.52 52.11 39.81
N GLU A 359 -46.74 52.01 41.12
CA GLU A 359 -47.76 51.17 41.72
C GLU A 359 -49.20 51.57 41.30
N ALA A 360 -49.45 52.88 41.06
CA ALA A 360 -50.77 53.42 40.64
C ALA A 360 -51.07 53.08 39.17
N GLU A 361 -50.08 52.84 38.33
CA GLU A 361 -50.21 52.65 36.89
C GLU A 361 -50.00 51.16 36.46
N SER A 362 -49.51 50.31 37.36
CA SER A 362 -49.19 48.93 37.02
C SER A 362 -50.30 47.97 37.39
N ASP A 363 -50.66 47.06 36.45
CA ASP A 363 -51.54 45.93 36.64
C ASP A 363 -50.92 44.82 37.55
N TYR A 364 -49.63 44.91 37.85
CA TYR A 364 -48.84 43.91 38.59
C TYR A 364 -48.33 44.47 39.93
N SER A 365 -48.12 43.61 40.93
CA SER A 365 -47.34 43.96 42.12
C SER A 365 -45.84 44.12 41.72
N GLN A 366 -45.06 44.84 42.57
CA GLN A 366 -43.62 45.06 42.34
C GLN A 366 -42.88 43.74 42.02
N SER A 367 -43.14 42.70 42.80
CA SER A 367 -42.48 41.39 42.62
C SER A 367 -42.85 40.70 41.29
N LYS A 368 -44.11 40.90 40.84
CA LYS A 368 -44.57 40.35 39.55
C LYS A 368 -44.09 41.16 38.38
N PHE A 369 -43.98 42.46 38.49
CA PHE A 369 -43.35 43.35 37.52
C PHE A 369 -41.88 42.96 37.35
N ASP A 370 -41.11 42.71 38.42
CA ASP A 370 -39.73 42.26 38.37
C ASP A 370 -39.61 40.86 37.77
N ALA A 371 -40.58 39.97 38.05
CA ALA A 371 -40.59 38.62 37.44
C ALA A 371 -40.78 38.66 35.90
N ILE A 372 -41.60 39.59 35.36
CA ILE A 372 -41.75 39.81 33.91
C ILE A 372 -40.45 40.33 33.32
N LYS A 373 -39.78 41.29 33.99
CA LYS A 373 -38.46 41.79 33.57
C LYS A 373 -37.43 40.71 33.54
N LEU A 374 -37.38 39.84 34.56
CA LEU A 374 -36.46 38.73 34.61
C LEU A 374 -36.72 37.72 33.50
N ALA A 375 -37.99 37.34 33.28
CA ALA A 375 -38.38 36.43 32.21
C ALA A 375 -38.03 36.97 30.82
N HIS A 376 -38.13 38.29 30.60
CA HIS A 376 -37.68 38.95 29.38
C HIS A 376 -36.16 38.88 29.19
N LEU A 377 -35.35 39.13 30.26
CA LEU A 377 -33.90 39.03 30.22
C LEU A 377 -33.42 37.59 29.92
N GLU A 378 -33.98 36.61 30.65
CA GLU A 378 -33.70 35.17 30.43
C GLU A 378 -34.09 34.76 28.99
N GLY A 379 -35.21 35.24 28.48
CA GLY A 379 -35.66 34.97 27.13
C GLY A 379 -34.70 35.52 26.07
N ASN A 380 -34.22 36.76 26.25
CA ASN A 380 -33.21 37.33 25.35
C ASN A 380 -31.91 36.58 25.38
N GLU A 381 -31.46 36.15 26.55
CA GLU A 381 -30.26 35.33 26.70
C GLU A 381 -30.42 33.96 26.01
N ALA A 382 -31.58 33.33 26.14
CA ALA A 382 -31.90 32.07 25.48
C ALA A 382 -31.92 32.22 23.95
N ILE A 383 -32.51 33.31 23.44
CA ILE A 383 -32.52 33.66 22.01
C ILE A 383 -31.07 33.86 21.51
N ASP A 384 -30.24 34.57 22.28
CA ASP A 384 -28.84 34.81 21.88
C ASP A 384 -28.04 33.52 21.79
N LYS A 385 -28.26 32.56 22.68
CA LYS A 385 -27.61 31.26 22.72
C LYS A 385 -28.16 30.27 21.68
N ALA A 386 -29.29 30.54 21.05
CA ALA A 386 -29.90 29.64 20.09
C ALA A 386 -28.99 29.40 18.87
N ALA A 387 -28.77 28.14 18.55
CA ALA A 387 -27.85 27.69 17.49
C ALA A 387 -28.48 27.63 16.08
N ASN A 388 -29.82 27.68 15.99
CA ASN A 388 -30.59 27.67 14.73
C ASN A 388 -31.94 28.34 14.89
N VAL A 389 -32.63 28.59 13.79
CA VAL A 389 -33.93 29.31 13.73
C VAL A 389 -35.00 28.61 14.56
N THR A 390 -35.02 27.27 14.59
CA THR A 390 -35.98 26.51 15.41
C THR A 390 -35.76 26.78 16.90
N ALA A 391 -34.52 26.72 17.36
CA ALA A 391 -34.15 27.01 18.75
C ALA A 391 -34.48 28.45 19.15
N VAL A 392 -34.40 29.42 18.21
CA VAL A 392 -34.86 30.80 18.43
C VAL A 392 -36.35 30.82 18.67
N ALA A 393 -37.15 30.13 17.86
CA ALA A 393 -38.60 30.05 18.01
C ALA A 393 -39.02 29.39 19.33
N ASP A 394 -38.33 28.32 19.73
CA ASP A 394 -38.59 27.64 21.01
C ASP A 394 -38.26 28.51 22.21
N ALA A 395 -37.14 29.24 22.16
CA ALA A 395 -36.72 30.17 23.21
C ALA A 395 -37.73 31.33 23.34
N LEU A 396 -38.19 31.90 22.20
CA LEU A 396 -39.21 32.94 22.17
C LEU A 396 -40.54 32.44 22.76
N SER A 397 -41.03 31.26 22.36
CA SER A 397 -42.27 30.68 22.82
C SER A 397 -42.21 30.40 24.35
N SER A 398 -41.11 29.86 24.85
CA SER A 398 -40.89 29.62 26.28
C SER A 398 -40.88 30.93 27.06
N ALA A 399 -40.18 31.95 26.59
CA ALA A 399 -40.12 33.24 27.26
C ALA A 399 -41.50 33.95 27.31
N LYS A 400 -42.25 33.94 26.17
CA LYS A 400 -43.62 34.46 26.11
C LYS A 400 -44.52 33.74 27.12
N THR A 401 -44.50 32.45 27.19
CA THR A 401 -45.31 31.67 28.13
C THR A 401 -44.98 32.02 29.59
N LYS A 402 -43.71 32.19 29.94
CA LYS A 402 -43.28 32.63 31.26
C LYS A 402 -43.80 34.01 31.59
N MET A 403 -43.70 34.98 30.68
CA MET A 403 -44.18 36.33 30.92
C MET A 403 -45.68 36.41 31.04
N GLN A 404 -46.44 35.70 30.18
CA GLN A 404 -47.91 35.69 30.18
C GLN A 404 -48.53 34.92 31.38
N SER A 405 -47.77 33.99 31.95
CA SER A 405 -48.24 33.23 33.16
C SER A 405 -48.19 34.03 34.46
N VAL A 406 -47.57 35.21 34.46
CA VAL A 406 -47.46 36.03 35.65
C VAL A 406 -48.87 36.64 35.98
N PRO A 407 -49.43 36.38 37.14
CA PRO A 407 -50.81 36.83 37.49
C PRO A 407 -50.86 38.34 37.75
N LYS A 408 -51.94 38.97 37.27
CA LYS A 408 -52.26 40.39 37.55
C LYS A 408 -52.81 40.56 38.97
N LYS A 409 -52.72 41.77 39.55
CA LYS A 409 -53.25 42.12 40.91
C LYS A 409 -54.72 41.69 41.11
N ILE A 410 -55.57 41.83 40.11
CA ILE A 410 -57.02 41.49 40.19
C ILE A 410 -57.20 39.98 40.42
N HIS A 411 -56.34 39.13 39.92
CA HIS A 411 -56.37 37.69 40.10
C HIS A 411 -55.75 37.27 41.46
N GLU A 412 -54.79 38.01 42.01
CA GLU A 412 -54.20 37.75 43.31
C GLU A 412 -55.23 37.92 44.43
N SER A 413 -56.03 39.01 44.41
CA SER A 413 -57.07 39.26 45.40
C SER A 413 -58.22 38.26 45.33
N ALA A 414 -58.52 37.67 44.17
CA ALA A 414 -59.52 36.62 44.04
C ALA A 414 -59.09 35.28 44.57
N MET A 415 -57.74 34.95 44.55
CA MET A 415 -57.22 33.74 45.12
C MET A 415 -57.05 33.80 46.64
N GLU A 416 -56.75 34.97 47.19
CA GLU A 416 -56.71 35.17 48.68
C GLU A 416 -58.09 35.10 49.33
N THR A 417 -59.18 35.38 48.60
CA THR A 417 -60.59 35.29 49.12
C THR A 417 -61.14 33.85 49.07
N LEU A 418 -60.43 32.90 48.42
CA LEU A 418 -60.80 31.50 48.26
C LEU A 418 -60.01 30.54 49.17
N GLN A 419 -59.05 31.04 49.96
CA GLN A 419 -58.36 30.32 51.02
C GLN A 419 -58.96 30.74 52.39
#